data_3af0a838feb342bbc6fea4f0180cc56d
#
_entry.id   3af0a838feb342bbc6fea4f0180cc56d
#
_cell.length_a   1.000
_cell.length_b   1.000
_cell.length_c   1.000
_cell.angle_alpha   90.00
_cell.angle_beta   90.00
_cell.angle_gamma   90.00
#
_symmetry.space_group_name_H-M   'P 1'
#
loop_
_entity.id
_entity.type
_entity.pdbx_description
1 polymer ?
#
loop_
_entity_poly.entity_id
_entity_poly.type
_entity_poly.pdbx_seq_one_letter_code
_entity_poly.pdbx_strand_id
1 'polypeptide(L)'
;MMELQICNRKGETLKAYPISDRSEMIIGREEHCDVRIGASSISREHCMIEHVDNSYILRDLDSTTGTRVNGKSIDAIQIHHGLEIQIGPAVLKFLENHS
;
A
#
# COMPACT_ATOMS: atom_id res chain seq x y z
N MET A 1 10.36 13.00 0.64
CA MET A 1 8.91 12.71 0.59
C MET A 1 8.72 11.27 0.12
N MET A 2 7.88 10.54 0.83
CA MET A 2 7.60 9.14 0.47
C MET A 2 6.59 9.07 -0.67
N GLU A 3 6.85 8.22 -1.65
CA GLU A 3 5.95 7.96 -2.77
C GLU A 3 5.49 6.52 -2.76
N LEU A 4 4.21 6.30 -3.01
CA LEU A 4 3.64 4.97 -3.22
C LEU A 4 3.45 4.75 -4.71
N GLN A 5 4.01 3.67 -5.24
CA GLN A 5 3.79 3.24 -6.61
C GLN A 5 2.97 1.96 -6.62
N ILE A 6 1.93 1.94 -7.45
CA ILE A 6 1.13 0.74 -7.69
C ILE A 6 1.69 0.08 -8.94
N CYS A 7 2.21 -1.13 -8.79
CA CYS A 7 2.83 -1.87 -9.89
C CYS A 7 2.06 -3.16 -10.16
N ASN A 8 2.19 -3.66 -11.39
CA ASN A 8 1.68 -4.99 -11.73
C ASN A 8 2.79 -6.03 -11.45
N ARG A 9 2.50 -7.31 -11.70
CA ARG A 9 3.46 -8.39 -11.43
C ARG A 9 4.69 -8.36 -12.32
N LYS A 10 4.62 -7.64 -13.43
CA LYS A 10 5.78 -7.46 -14.34
C LYS A 10 6.70 -6.35 -13.86
N GLY A 11 6.33 -5.64 -12.80
CA GLY A 11 7.11 -4.54 -12.27
C GLY A 11 6.82 -3.19 -12.92
N GLU A 12 5.82 -3.14 -13.79
CA GLU A 12 5.43 -1.88 -14.44
C GLU A 12 4.65 -1.03 -13.46
N THR A 13 5.00 0.25 -13.34
CA THR A 13 4.29 1.20 -12.51
C THR A 13 3.04 1.68 -13.23
N LEU A 14 1.88 1.42 -12.63
CA LEU A 14 0.58 1.80 -13.20
C LEU A 14 0.12 3.16 -12.71
N LYS A 15 0.37 3.47 -11.45
CA LYS A 15 0.01 4.74 -10.81
C LYS A 15 1.00 5.06 -9.72
N ALA A 16 1.14 6.35 -9.40
CA ALA A 16 1.98 6.81 -8.31
C ALA A 16 1.23 7.86 -7.49
N TYR A 17 1.41 7.82 -6.18
CA TYR A 17 0.75 8.72 -5.24
C TYR A 17 1.78 9.25 -4.25
N PRO A 18 1.80 10.57 -4.00
CA PRO A 18 2.60 11.07 -2.88
C PRO A 18 1.92 10.66 -1.57
N ILE A 19 2.70 10.20 -0.60
CA ILE A 19 2.19 9.99 0.74
C ILE A 19 2.35 11.33 1.46
N SER A 20 1.21 11.98 1.68
CA SER A 20 1.20 13.29 2.32
C SER A 20 1.16 13.13 3.84
N ASP A 21 1.16 14.25 4.56
CA ASP A 21 1.09 14.28 6.03
C ASP A 21 -0.30 13.91 6.56
N ARG A 22 -1.12 13.25 5.76
CA ARG A 22 -2.41 12.73 6.19
C ARG A 22 -2.19 11.66 7.25
N SER A 23 -3.06 11.64 8.25
CA SER A 23 -2.96 10.66 9.32
C SER A 23 -3.27 9.24 8.85
N GLU A 24 -4.09 9.11 7.79
CA GLU A 24 -4.52 7.82 7.26
C GLU A 24 -4.76 7.88 5.76
N MET A 25 -4.38 6.81 5.05
CA MET A 25 -4.73 6.59 3.64
C MET A 25 -5.21 5.16 3.49
N ILE A 26 -6.43 4.97 3.00
CA ILE A 26 -7.03 3.65 2.81
C ILE A 26 -6.79 3.18 1.38
N ILE A 27 -6.34 1.95 1.25
CA ILE A 27 -6.08 1.28 -0.04
C ILE A 27 -7.10 0.14 -0.17
N GLY A 28 -7.84 0.11 -1.25
CA GLY A 28 -8.83 -0.92 -1.46
C GLY A 28 -9.56 -0.79 -2.78
N ARG A 29 -10.62 -1.60 -2.93
CA ARG A 29 -11.38 -1.71 -4.18
C ARG A 29 -12.51 -0.67 -4.28
N GLU A 30 -13.01 -0.17 -3.16
CA GLU A 30 -14.14 0.75 -3.15
C GLU A 30 -13.74 2.16 -3.58
N GLU A 31 -14.70 2.89 -4.15
CA GLU A 31 -14.47 4.24 -4.68
C GLU A 31 -14.05 5.25 -3.61
N HIS A 32 -14.48 5.05 -2.37
CA HIS A 32 -14.13 5.96 -1.28
C HIS A 32 -12.68 5.81 -0.80
N CYS A 33 -11.98 4.76 -1.25
CA CYS A 33 -10.59 4.56 -0.86
C CYS A 33 -9.70 5.66 -1.43
N ASP A 34 -8.71 6.07 -0.66
CA ASP A 34 -7.74 7.08 -1.10
C ASP A 34 -6.91 6.56 -2.27
N VAL A 35 -6.60 5.27 -2.26
CA VAL A 35 -5.94 4.57 -3.36
C VAL A 35 -6.84 3.42 -3.76
N ARG A 36 -7.40 3.49 -4.97
CA ARG A 36 -8.32 2.49 -5.46
C ARG A 36 -7.63 1.52 -6.39
N ILE A 37 -7.79 0.22 -6.11
CA ILE A 37 -7.30 -0.86 -6.98
C ILE A 37 -8.48 -1.75 -7.32
N GLY A 38 -8.90 -1.73 -8.59
CA GLY A 38 -10.16 -2.32 -9.03
C GLY A 38 -10.11 -3.82 -9.33
N ALA A 39 -9.28 -4.59 -8.65
CA ALA A 39 -9.19 -6.04 -8.84
C ALA A 39 -10.10 -6.76 -7.86
N SER A 40 -10.76 -7.83 -8.32
CA SER A 40 -11.75 -8.57 -7.50
C SER A 40 -11.14 -9.23 -6.27
N SER A 41 -9.85 -9.56 -6.29
CA SER A 41 -9.16 -10.15 -5.14
C SER A 41 -8.71 -9.13 -4.10
N ILE A 42 -8.87 -7.84 -4.39
CA ILE A 42 -8.60 -6.77 -3.43
C ILE A 42 -9.85 -6.56 -2.60
N SER A 43 -9.72 -6.55 -1.28
CA SER A 43 -10.84 -6.28 -0.38
C SER A 43 -11.33 -4.84 -0.53
N ARG A 44 -12.57 -4.57 -0.16
CA ARG A 44 -13.17 -3.23 -0.27
C ARG A 44 -12.29 -2.18 0.38
N GLU A 45 -11.86 -2.44 1.63
CA GLU A 45 -10.82 -1.70 2.33
C GLU A 45 -9.77 -2.73 2.70
N HIS A 46 -8.66 -2.77 1.97
CA HIS A 46 -7.70 -3.87 2.07
C HIS A 46 -6.62 -3.60 3.13
N CYS A 47 -6.03 -2.44 3.08
CA CYS A 47 -4.99 -2.04 4.01
C CYS A 47 -4.97 -0.52 4.14
N MET A 48 -4.22 -0.04 5.11
CA MET A 48 -4.20 1.38 5.44
C MET A 48 -2.78 1.82 5.74
N ILE A 49 -2.43 3.00 5.27
CA ILE A 49 -1.20 3.66 5.65
C ILE A 49 -1.54 4.62 6.77
N GLU A 50 -0.87 4.47 7.91
CA GLU A 50 -1.00 5.34 9.07
C GLU A 50 0.28 6.15 9.24
N HIS A 51 0.15 7.44 9.51
CA HIS A 51 1.29 8.28 9.87
C HIS A 51 1.29 8.43 11.39
N VAL A 52 2.25 7.78 12.03
CA VAL A 52 2.37 7.74 13.49
C VAL A 52 3.72 8.31 13.88
N ASP A 53 3.70 9.42 14.60
CA ASP A 53 4.90 10.19 14.94
C ASP A 53 5.64 10.56 13.65
N ASN A 54 6.88 10.16 13.46
CA ASN A 54 7.64 10.44 12.24
C ASN A 54 7.76 9.22 11.34
N SER A 55 6.88 8.23 11.53
CA SER A 55 6.92 6.97 10.80
C SER A 55 5.63 6.73 10.05
N TYR A 56 5.73 5.94 8.97
CA TYR A 56 4.56 5.45 8.25
C TYR A 56 4.45 3.95 8.50
N ILE A 57 3.24 3.49 8.79
CA ILE A 57 2.94 2.08 9.07
C ILE A 57 1.88 1.63 8.07
N LEU A 58 2.08 0.50 7.42
CA LEU A 58 1.04 -0.14 6.64
C LEU A 58 0.38 -1.22 7.51
N ARG A 59 -0.95 -1.18 7.58
CA ARG A 59 -1.73 -2.11 8.39
C ARG A 59 -2.77 -2.81 7.53
N ASP A 60 -2.82 -4.14 7.61
CA ASP A 60 -3.86 -4.94 6.96
C ASP A 60 -5.20 -4.70 7.68
N LEU A 61 -6.26 -4.52 6.91
CA LEU A 61 -7.61 -4.28 7.45
C LEU A 61 -8.46 -5.56 7.37
N ASP A 62 -7.92 -6.66 7.86
CA ASP A 62 -8.59 -7.95 7.87
C ASP A 62 -9.01 -8.38 6.45
N SER A 63 -8.08 -8.22 5.51
CA SER A 63 -8.33 -8.48 4.11
C SER A 63 -8.55 -9.98 3.82
N THR A 64 -9.32 -10.26 2.78
CA THR A 64 -9.65 -11.64 2.41
C THR A 64 -8.43 -12.42 1.90
N THR A 65 -7.63 -11.79 1.02
CA THR A 65 -6.49 -12.46 0.41
C THR A 65 -5.17 -12.19 1.11
N GLY A 66 -5.16 -11.26 2.07
CA GLY A 66 -3.99 -10.93 2.84
C GLY A 66 -3.12 -9.83 2.23
N THR A 67 -2.24 -9.32 3.04
CA THR A 67 -1.20 -8.36 2.69
C THR A 67 0.13 -9.06 2.97
N ARG A 68 1.01 -9.15 1.96
CA ARG A 68 2.20 -10.00 2.05
C ARG A 68 3.48 -9.26 1.76
N VAL A 69 4.51 -9.63 2.51
CA VAL A 69 5.89 -9.17 2.28
C VAL A 69 6.75 -10.42 2.12
N ASN A 70 7.43 -10.55 0.98
CA ASN A 70 8.24 -11.73 0.67
C ASN A 70 7.47 -13.04 0.83
N GLY A 71 6.21 -13.05 0.43
CA GLY A 71 5.36 -14.23 0.48
C GLY A 71 4.73 -14.52 1.85
N LYS A 72 5.01 -13.71 2.86
CA LYS A 72 4.46 -13.91 4.21
C LYS A 72 3.39 -12.88 4.51
N SER A 73 2.24 -13.31 5.01
CA SER A 73 1.18 -12.41 5.47
C SER A 73 1.66 -11.60 6.67
N ILE A 74 1.33 -10.31 6.65
CA ILE A 74 1.66 -9.41 7.74
C ILE A 74 0.39 -8.73 8.24
N ASP A 75 0.38 -8.35 9.51
CA ASP A 75 -0.70 -7.55 10.09
C ASP A 75 -0.37 -6.07 9.98
N ALA A 76 0.89 -5.73 10.23
CA ALA A 76 1.38 -4.36 10.12
C ALA A 76 2.88 -4.38 9.88
N ILE A 77 3.38 -3.37 9.17
CA ILE A 77 4.82 -3.23 8.91
C ILE A 77 5.16 -1.75 8.79
N GLN A 78 6.32 -1.37 9.31
CA GLN A 78 6.82 -0.02 9.12
C GLN A 78 7.28 0.15 7.67
N ILE A 79 6.84 1.25 7.05
CA ILE A 79 7.21 1.55 5.67
C ILE A 79 8.59 2.18 5.62
N HIS A 80 9.42 1.68 4.71
CA HIS A 80 10.76 2.22 4.46
C HIS A 80 11.03 2.24 2.96
N HIS A 81 12.05 2.98 2.56
CA HIS A 81 12.44 3.04 1.15
C HIS A 81 12.73 1.64 0.59
N GLY A 82 12.12 1.34 -0.55
CA GLY A 82 12.31 0.07 -1.23
C GLY A 82 11.40 -1.06 -0.77
N LEU A 83 10.54 -0.82 0.23
CA LEU A 83 9.58 -1.83 0.67
C LEU A 83 8.61 -2.17 -0.44
N GLU A 84 8.39 -3.47 -0.71
CA GLU A 84 7.42 -3.95 -1.67
C GLU A 84 6.43 -4.86 -0.96
N ILE A 85 5.15 -4.61 -1.19
CA ILE A 85 4.06 -5.33 -0.53
C ILE A 85 3.12 -5.86 -1.60
N GLN A 86 2.76 -7.13 -1.50
CA GLN A 86 1.84 -7.77 -2.45
C GLN A 86 0.44 -7.80 -1.88
N ILE A 87 -0.52 -7.27 -2.65
CA ILE A 87 -1.94 -7.37 -2.37
C ILE A 87 -2.65 -7.82 -3.65
N GLY A 88 -3.23 -9.03 -3.63
CA GLY A 88 -3.84 -9.59 -4.84
C GLY A 88 -2.87 -9.57 -6.01
N PRO A 89 -3.27 -9.03 -7.19
CA PRO A 89 -2.40 -8.93 -8.36
C PRO A 89 -1.49 -7.72 -8.35
N ALA A 90 -1.57 -6.85 -7.34
CA ALA A 90 -0.83 -5.60 -7.28
C ALA A 90 0.38 -5.70 -6.36
N VAL A 91 1.38 -4.89 -6.67
CA VAL A 91 2.54 -4.69 -5.81
C VAL A 91 2.59 -3.22 -5.43
N LEU A 92 2.61 -2.96 -4.12
CA LEU A 92 2.77 -1.62 -3.57
C LEU A 92 4.27 -1.40 -3.32
N LYS A 93 4.84 -0.42 -3.99
CA LYS A 93 6.26 -0.10 -3.83
C LYS A 93 6.41 1.27 -3.21
N PHE A 94 7.24 1.36 -2.18
CA PHE A 94 7.45 2.61 -1.45
C PHE A 94 8.83 3.15 -1.70
N LEU A 95 8.90 4.41 -2.12
CA LEU A 95 10.16 5.07 -2.46
C LEU A 95 10.26 6.40 -1.74
N GLU A 96 11.42 6.65 -1.15
CA GLU A 96 11.72 7.95 -0.57
C GLU A 96 12.38 8.83 -1.63
N ASN A 97 11.75 9.96 -1.93
CA ASN A 97 12.29 10.92 -2.88
C ASN A 97 13.02 12.03 -2.15
N HIS A 98 14.32 12.12 -2.40
CA HIS A 98 15.15 13.20 -1.91
C HIS A 98 15.30 14.22 -3.04
N SER A 99 14.71 15.39 -2.88
CA SER A 99 14.87 16.47 -3.85
C SER A 99 15.74 17.56 -3.28
#